data_fd6ace31073ffa20b577ca048489f65a
#
_entry.id   fd6ace31073ffa20b577ca048489f65a
#
_cell.length_a   1.000
_cell.length_b   1.000
_cell.length_c   1.000
_cell.angle_alpha   90.00
_cell.angle_beta   90.00
_cell.angle_gamma   90.00
#
_symmetry.space_group_name_H-M   'P 1'
#
loop_
_entity.id
_entity.type
_entity.pdbx_description
1 polymer ?
#
loop_
_entity_poly.entity_id
_entity_poly.type
_entity_poly.pdbx_seq_one_letter_code
_entity_poly.pdbx_strand_id
1 'polypeptide(L)'
;MNSLKAITIGDINGIGLELLLNLYKNKNKNDFVLFTDIKKFNDYINKNKIKIKTNHINYCKKKSVYNKKLFNIFSYKSSSNEDNTVKSLIYAHKECLKGNYIGIITLPLRKDLIIKNIDRKFIGQTEFFQKLEKKTVSNMILFHKKIITSPLTTHISLKSVSKEVLKKDFLSNKISTINNTLKIDFNIDNPKIIVSGINPHAGENGEIGFEENKISQILLQLKKIKINVDGPVSADSMLLEKNLKYYDCFVFMYHDQALIPFKYISKFTGVNYTSNLNIIRVSPDHGTAYSLKGSKNVSSASLENCFKLIKFIYKNRNAKNKAKKIIKSKFFN
;
A
#
# COMPACT_ATOMS: atom_id res chain seq x y z
N MET A 1 -17.40 17.14 2.83
CA MET A 1 -16.91 15.95 2.07
C MET A 1 -16.66 14.83 3.05
N ASN A 2 -17.09 13.62 2.71
CA ASN A 2 -16.83 12.43 3.53
C ASN A 2 -15.31 12.20 3.61
N SER A 3 -14.74 12.18 4.81
CA SER A 3 -13.29 11.94 5.05
C SER A 3 -13.02 10.57 5.68
N LEU A 4 -14.05 9.71 5.70
CA LEU A 4 -14.00 8.40 6.33
C LEU A 4 -13.10 7.44 5.55
N LYS A 5 -12.35 6.60 6.27
CA LYS A 5 -11.54 5.51 5.74
C LYS A 5 -12.18 4.17 6.10
N ALA A 6 -12.12 3.22 5.18
CA ALA A 6 -12.39 1.83 5.49
C ALA A 6 -11.13 1.21 6.11
N ILE A 7 -11.28 0.44 7.19
CA ILE A 7 -10.17 -0.34 7.76
C ILE A 7 -10.57 -1.81 7.73
N THR A 8 -9.73 -2.65 7.17
CA THR A 8 -9.96 -4.11 7.16
C THR A 8 -9.35 -4.73 8.42
N ILE A 9 -10.03 -5.76 8.95
CA ILE A 9 -9.64 -6.36 10.24
C ILE A 9 -8.24 -6.97 10.25
N GLY A 10 -7.75 -7.47 9.09
CA GLY A 10 -6.51 -8.24 9.05
C GLY A 10 -6.61 -9.52 9.90
N ASP A 11 -5.51 -9.90 10.54
CA ASP A 11 -5.54 -10.97 11.54
C ASP A 11 -6.00 -10.41 12.89
N ILE A 12 -7.16 -10.85 13.34
CA ILE A 12 -7.76 -10.39 14.61
C ILE A 12 -6.88 -10.70 15.85
N ASN A 13 -6.01 -11.70 15.74
CA ASN A 13 -5.10 -12.09 16.82
C ASN A 13 -3.74 -11.36 16.76
N GLY A 14 -3.44 -10.66 15.67
CA GLY A 14 -2.22 -9.85 15.52
C GLY A 14 -2.33 -8.49 16.23
N ILE A 15 -1.25 -7.70 16.16
CA ILE A 15 -1.19 -6.37 16.79
C ILE A 15 -2.03 -5.31 16.06
N GLY A 16 -2.45 -5.54 14.81
CA GLY A 16 -3.12 -4.52 13.99
C GLY A 16 -4.38 -3.97 14.65
N LEU A 17 -5.27 -4.84 15.13
CA LEU A 17 -6.49 -4.43 15.82
C LEU A 17 -6.19 -3.73 17.16
N GLU A 18 -5.20 -4.21 17.92
CA GLU A 18 -4.76 -3.58 19.16
C GLU A 18 -4.29 -2.14 18.94
N LEU A 19 -3.44 -1.92 17.94
CA LEU A 19 -2.98 -0.58 17.58
C LEU A 19 -4.12 0.35 17.15
N LEU A 20 -5.10 -0.17 16.41
CA LEU A 20 -6.27 0.59 16.01
C LEU A 20 -7.12 1.00 17.22
N LEU A 21 -7.35 0.09 18.15
CA LEU A 21 -8.08 0.35 19.38
C LEU A 21 -7.36 1.37 20.29
N ASN A 22 -6.03 1.29 20.35
CA ASN A 22 -5.21 2.26 21.05
C ASN A 22 -5.30 3.66 20.44
N LEU A 23 -5.27 3.77 19.10
CA LEU A 23 -5.47 5.05 18.41
C LEU A 23 -6.85 5.64 18.68
N TYR A 24 -7.88 4.82 18.65
CA TYR A 24 -9.24 5.25 18.96
C TYR A 24 -9.36 5.79 20.38
N LYS A 25 -8.84 5.05 21.38
CA LYS A 25 -8.95 5.42 22.79
C LYS A 25 -8.09 6.62 23.17
N ASN A 26 -6.82 6.60 22.77
CA ASN A 26 -5.82 7.52 23.30
C ASN A 26 -5.69 8.81 22.46
N LYS A 27 -6.06 8.77 21.19
CA LYS A 27 -5.90 9.89 20.25
C LYS A 27 -7.23 10.37 19.65
N ASN A 28 -8.38 9.91 20.19
CA ASN A 28 -9.71 10.22 19.65
C ASN A 28 -9.80 10.05 18.13
N LYS A 29 -9.04 9.06 17.58
CA LYS A 29 -9.01 8.80 16.14
C LYS A 29 -10.23 7.97 15.78
N ASN A 30 -11.23 8.59 15.17
CA ASN A 30 -12.52 7.96 14.88
C ASN A 30 -13.02 8.21 13.45
N ASP A 31 -12.22 8.84 12.57
CA ASP A 31 -12.59 9.12 11.18
C ASP A 31 -12.43 7.88 10.27
N PHE A 32 -12.92 6.72 10.76
CA PHE A 32 -12.86 5.43 10.08
C PHE A 32 -14.04 4.52 10.42
N VAL A 33 -14.19 3.44 9.65
CA VAL A 33 -15.09 2.33 9.91
C VAL A 33 -14.30 1.03 9.78
N LEU A 34 -14.36 0.18 10.80
CA LEU A 34 -13.76 -1.15 10.80
C LEU A 34 -14.68 -2.15 10.09
N PHE A 35 -14.16 -2.90 9.14
CA PHE A 35 -14.86 -3.95 8.42
C PHE A 35 -14.54 -5.29 9.06
N THR A 36 -15.52 -5.90 9.75
CA THR A 36 -15.33 -7.18 10.46
C THR A 36 -16.64 -7.89 10.74
N ASP A 37 -16.56 -9.20 11.04
CA ASP A 37 -17.64 -9.94 11.66
C ASP A 37 -17.82 -9.47 13.12
N ILE A 38 -19.02 -8.97 13.42
CA ILE A 38 -19.29 -8.38 14.74
C ILE A 38 -19.19 -9.40 15.88
N LYS A 39 -19.58 -10.67 15.66
CA LYS A 39 -19.48 -11.71 16.67
C LYS A 39 -18.02 -11.94 17.06
N LYS A 40 -17.14 -12.11 16.03
CA LYS A 40 -15.69 -12.29 16.26
C LYS A 40 -15.03 -11.09 16.91
N PHE A 41 -15.47 -9.88 16.57
CA PHE A 41 -15.01 -8.66 17.23
C PHE A 41 -15.43 -8.62 18.71
N ASN A 42 -16.70 -8.94 19.02
CA ASN A 42 -17.19 -8.98 20.39
C ASN A 42 -16.47 -10.06 21.22
N ASP A 43 -16.25 -11.24 20.65
CA ASP A 43 -15.48 -12.31 21.30
C ASP A 43 -14.06 -11.83 21.65
N TYR A 44 -13.41 -11.11 20.72
CA TYR A 44 -12.08 -10.53 20.93
C TYR A 44 -12.06 -9.48 22.05
N ILE A 45 -12.99 -8.51 22.06
CA ILE A 45 -13.01 -7.44 23.08
C ILE A 45 -13.37 -8.01 24.46
N ASN A 46 -14.28 -8.99 24.54
CA ASN A 46 -14.65 -9.66 25.79
C ASN A 46 -13.47 -10.45 26.37
N LYS A 47 -12.81 -11.28 25.52
CA LYS A 47 -11.62 -12.06 25.92
C LYS A 47 -10.49 -11.16 26.46
N ASN A 48 -10.31 -9.99 25.87
CA ASN A 48 -9.24 -9.05 26.26
C ASN A 48 -9.73 -7.98 27.25
N LYS A 49 -10.95 -8.11 27.80
CA LYS A 49 -11.56 -7.18 28.79
C LYS A 49 -11.53 -5.71 28.30
N ILE A 50 -11.75 -5.49 26.99
CA ILE A 50 -11.70 -4.15 26.38
C ILE A 50 -13.08 -3.51 26.45
N LYS A 51 -13.22 -2.43 27.23
CA LYS A 51 -14.47 -1.64 27.28
C LYS A 51 -14.49 -0.63 26.10
N ILE A 52 -15.46 -0.79 25.19
CA ILE A 52 -15.65 0.10 24.03
C ILE A 52 -17.14 0.12 23.63
N LYS A 53 -17.66 1.31 23.35
CA LYS A 53 -19.02 1.47 22.81
C LYS A 53 -18.95 1.43 21.28
N THR A 54 -19.72 0.55 20.65
CA THR A 54 -19.72 0.35 19.21
C THR A 54 -20.99 0.88 18.53
N ASN A 55 -20.86 1.31 17.29
CA ASN A 55 -21.96 1.61 16.37
C ASN A 55 -21.90 0.65 15.19
N HIS A 56 -23.00 -0.04 14.91
CA HIS A 56 -23.04 -1.03 13.84
C HIS A 56 -23.66 -0.43 12.57
N ILE A 57 -22.87 -0.39 11.51
CA ILE A 57 -23.30 0.03 10.18
C ILE A 57 -23.67 -1.23 9.42
N ASN A 58 -24.95 -1.40 9.09
CA ASN A 58 -25.43 -2.59 8.38
C ASN A 58 -25.85 -2.22 6.95
N TYR A 59 -25.39 -3.01 5.98
CA TYR A 59 -25.63 -2.80 4.55
C TYR A 59 -27.13 -2.82 4.15
N CYS A 60 -27.91 -3.62 4.87
CA CYS A 60 -29.34 -3.85 4.56
C CYS A 60 -30.29 -2.81 5.14
N LYS A 61 -29.81 -1.94 6.01
CA LYS A 61 -30.65 -0.92 6.67
C LYS A 61 -30.24 0.48 6.23
N LYS A 62 -31.06 1.15 5.43
CA LYS A 62 -30.87 2.55 4.94
C LYS A 62 -30.62 3.62 6.03
N LYS A 63 -30.62 3.26 7.32
CA LYS A 63 -30.54 4.18 8.48
C LYS A 63 -29.31 3.99 9.38
N SER A 64 -28.36 3.14 9.07
CA SER A 64 -27.17 3.02 9.93
C SER A 64 -26.15 4.10 9.57
N VAL A 65 -26.20 5.21 10.26
CA VAL A 65 -25.32 6.37 10.02
C VAL A 65 -24.05 6.25 10.86
N TYR A 66 -22.94 6.70 10.30
CA TYR A 66 -21.68 6.87 11.03
C TYR A 66 -21.87 7.76 12.27
N ASN A 67 -21.36 7.33 13.42
CA ASN A 67 -21.42 8.06 14.69
C ASN A 67 -20.02 8.48 15.14
N LYS A 68 -19.76 9.78 15.21
CA LYS A 68 -18.45 10.34 15.60
C LYS A 68 -18.01 9.98 17.02
N LYS A 69 -18.94 9.64 17.91
CA LYS A 69 -18.68 9.35 19.33
C LYS A 69 -18.44 7.86 19.61
N LEU A 70 -18.71 7.00 18.63
CA LEU A 70 -18.67 5.55 18.81
C LEU A 70 -17.63 4.91 17.87
N PHE A 71 -17.19 3.70 18.23
CA PHE A 71 -16.35 2.88 17.36
C PHE A 71 -17.23 2.24 16.28
N ASN A 72 -17.07 2.70 15.04
CA ASN A 72 -17.93 2.31 13.93
C ASN A 72 -17.46 1.01 13.29
N ILE A 73 -18.39 0.07 13.13
CA ILE A 73 -18.15 -1.25 12.54
C ILE A 73 -19.12 -1.48 11.39
N PHE A 74 -18.58 -1.78 10.21
CA PHE A 74 -19.34 -2.38 9.11
C PHE A 74 -19.34 -3.88 9.29
N SER A 75 -20.52 -4.45 9.63
CA SER A 75 -20.62 -5.83 10.04
C SER A 75 -21.16 -6.76 8.96
N TYR A 76 -20.65 -7.98 8.94
CA TYR A 76 -21.08 -9.10 8.10
C TYR A 76 -20.84 -10.41 8.86
N LYS A 77 -21.30 -11.54 8.30
CA LYS A 77 -21.06 -12.88 8.87
C LYS A 77 -19.89 -13.56 8.18
N SER A 78 -19.09 -14.29 8.93
CA SER A 78 -17.97 -15.08 8.42
C SER A 78 -17.92 -16.47 9.07
N SER A 79 -17.40 -17.47 8.33
CA SER A 79 -17.26 -18.85 8.81
C SER A 79 -16.03 -19.05 9.68
N SER A 80 -14.91 -18.39 9.37
CA SER A 80 -13.62 -18.46 10.09
C SER A 80 -12.98 -17.09 10.25
N ASN A 81 -11.84 -17.01 10.93
CA ASN A 81 -11.07 -15.76 11.05
C ASN A 81 -10.47 -15.36 9.68
N GLU A 82 -10.00 -16.34 8.90
CA GLU A 82 -9.45 -16.13 7.57
C GLU A 82 -10.53 -15.65 6.60
N ASP A 83 -11.74 -16.23 6.65
CA ASP A 83 -12.90 -15.78 5.88
C ASP A 83 -13.31 -14.36 6.28
N ASN A 84 -13.29 -14.04 7.59
CA ASN A 84 -13.49 -12.67 8.08
C ASN A 84 -12.47 -11.70 7.46
N THR A 85 -11.19 -12.09 7.46
CA THR A 85 -10.12 -11.28 6.86
C THR A 85 -10.36 -11.03 5.37
N VAL A 86 -10.62 -12.08 4.58
CA VAL A 86 -10.83 -11.95 3.12
C VAL A 86 -12.11 -11.16 2.81
N LYS A 87 -13.21 -11.43 3.51
CA LYS A 87 -14.46 -10.67 3.37
C LYS A 87 -14.26 -9.20 3.69
N SER A 88 -13.45 -8.86 4.70
CA SER A 88 -13.15 -7.47 5.03
C SER A 88 -12.50 -6.73 3.86
N LEU A 89 -11.54 -7.37 3.16
CA LEU A 89 -10.90 -6.79 1.98
C LEU A 89 -11.93 -6.54 0.86
N ILE A 90 -12.79 -7.53 0.59
CA ILE A 90 -13.78 -7.47 -0.49
C ILE A 90 -14.84 -6.38 -0.21
N TYR A 91 -15.40 -6.35 0.99
CA TYR A 91 -16.46 -5.38 1.33
C TYR A 91 -15.91 -3.95 1.41
N ALA A 92 -14.75 -3.76 2.03
CA ALA A 92 -14.10 -2.45 2.06
C ALA A 92 -13.78 -1.92 0.66
N HIS A 93 -13.30 -2.78 -0.24
CA HIS A 93 -13.07 -2.44 -1.64
C HIS A 93 -14.37 -2.00 -2.36
N LYS A 94 -15.43 -2.79 -2.27
CA LYS A 94 -16.73 -2.48 -2.87
C LYS A 94 -17.26 -1.13 -2.39
N GLU A 95 -17.16 -0.84 -1.11
CA GLU A 95 -17.64 0.41 -0.53
C GLU A 95 -16.78 1.62 -0.91
N CYS A 96 -15.46 1.44 -1.06
CA CYS A 96 -14.59 2.49 -1.59
C CYS A 96 -14.89 2.81 -3.06
N LEU A 97 -15.16 1.80 -3.90
CA LEU A 97 -15.55 2.02 -5.30
C LEU A 97 -16.86 2.80 -5.43
N LYS A 98 -17.80 2.66 -4.47
CA LYS A 98 -19.04 3.45 -4.40
C LYS A 98 -18.82 4.90 -3.93
N GLY A 99 -17.58 5.24 -3.50
CA GLY A 99 -17.27 6.58 -2.97
C GLY A 99 -17.69 6.80 -1.51
N ASN A 100 -18.10 5.73 -0.79
CA ASN A 100 -18.49 5.85 0.62
C ASN A 100 -17.31 6.12 1.54
N TYR A 101 -16.10 5.74 1.13
CA TYR A 101 -14.84 5.94 1.84
C TYR A 101 -13.77 6.49 0.90
N ILE A 102 -12.88 7.33 1.43
CA ILE A 102 -11.80 7.95 0.65
C ILE A 102 -10.63 7.01 0.34
N GLY A 103 -10.59 5.85 1.00
CA GLY A 103 -9.56 4.84 0.80
C GLY A 103 -9.61 3.76 1.88
N ILE A 104 -8.77 2.74 1.72
CA ILE A 104 -8.68 1.57 2.59
C ILE A 104 -7.34 1.55 3.32
N ILE A 105 -7.37 1.33 4.64
CA ILE A 105 -6.22 0.90 5.43
C ILE A 105 -6.37 -0.60 5.67
N THR A 106 -5.43 -1.40 5.17
CA THR A 106 -5.45 -2.83 5.41
C THR A 106 -4.53 -3.18 6.56
N LEU A 107 -5.09 -3.75 7.65
CA LEU A 107 -4.29 -4.25 8.75
C LEU A 107 -3.53 -5.53 8.35
N PRO A 108 -2.42 -5.86 9.04
CA PRO A 108 -1.62 -7.05 8.75
C PRO A 108 -2.42 -8.34 8.86
N LEU A 109 -2.15 -9.29 7.98
CA LEU A 109 -2.84 -10.59 7.92
C LEU A 109 -1.86 -11.78 7.90
N ARG A 110 -2.37 -12.95 8.22
CA ARG A 110 -1.67 -14.25 8.11
C ARG A 110 -1.89 -14.83 6.71
N LYS A 111 -0.92 -14.56 5.83
CA LYS A 111 -0.94 -15.04 4.45
C LYS A 111 -0.97 -16.57 4.37
N ASP A 112 -0.16 -17.24 5.20
CA ASP A 112 -0.08 -18.70 5.27
C ASP A 112 -1.42 -19.37 5.60
N LEU A 113 -2.19 -18.79 6.53
CA LEU A 113 -3.52 -19.31 6.88
C LEU A 113 -4.56 -19.07 5.78
N ILE A 114 -4.48 -17.93 5.07
CA ILE A 114 -5.37 -17.66 3.94
C ILE A 114 -5.08 -18.65 2.79
N ILE A 115 -3.81 -18.89 2.48
CA ILE A 115 -3.41 -19.87 1.46
C ILE A 115 -3.90 -21.27 1.81
N LYS A 116 -3.75 -21.67 3.07
CA LYS A 116 -4.14 -23.00 3.55
C LYS A 116 -5.65 -23.19 3.53
N ASN A 117 -6.43 -22.19 3.98
CA ASN A 117 -7.82 -22.38 4.37
C ASN A 117 -8.83 -21.73 3.39
N ILE A 118 -8.42 -20.76 2.55
CA ILE A 118 -9.36 -19.97 1.73
C ILE A 118 -8.97 -19.97 0.25
N ASP A 119 -7.77 -19.51 -0.10
CA ASP A 119 -7.35 -19.35 -1.50
C ASP A 119 -5.87 -19.70 -1.66
N ARG A 120 -5.59 -20.87 -2.23
CA ARG A 120 -4.24 -21.36 -2.51
C ARG A 120 -3.43 -20.42 -3.44
N LYS A 121 -4.10 -19.55 -4.19
CA LYS A 121 -3.49 -18.58 -5.11
C LYS A 121 -3.29 -17.20 -4.49
N PHE A 122 -3.52 -17.03 -3.19
CA PHE A 122 -3.33 -15.77 -2.51
C PHE A 122 -1.82 -15.47 -2.38
N ILE A 123 -1.35 -14.47 -3.09
CA ILE A 123 0.08 -14.06 -3.09
C ILE A 123 0.33 -13.00 -2.01
N GLY A 124 -0.52 -11.99 -1.95
CA GLY A 124 -0.44 -10.88 -1.02
C GLY A 124 -1.56 -9.89 -1.26
N GLN A 125 -1.64 -8.85 -0.40
CA GLN A 125 -2.73 -7.87 -0.50
C GLN A 125 -2.61 -7.00 -1.76
N THR A 126 -1.41 -6.66 -2.22
CA THR A 126 -1.18 -5.88 -3.44
C THR A 126 -1.73 -6.63 -4.66
N GLU A 127 -1.35 -7.88 -4.82
CA GLU A 127 -1.76 -8.74 -5.92
C GLU A 127 -3.27 -9.06 -5.83
N PHE A 128 -3.80 -9.19 -4.62
CA PHE A 128 -5.23 -9.40 -4.39
C PHE A 128 -6.08 -8.23 -4.93
N PHE A 129 -5.73 -6.99 -4.59
CA PHE A 129 -6.46 -5.81 -5.10
C PHE A 129 -6.21 -5.57 -6.59
N GLN A 130 -5.00 -5.83 -7.08
CA GLN A 130 -4.71 -5.81 -8.52
C GLN A 130 -5.66 -6.73 -9.28
N LYS A 131 -5.84 -7.97 -8.81
CA LYS A 131 -6.76 -8.96 -9.40
C LYS A 131 -8.22 -8.52 -9.30
N LEU A 132 -8.67 -8.02 -8.14
CA LEU A 132 -10.03 -7.51 -7.95
C LEU A 132 -10.38 -6.39 -8.94
N GLU A 133 -9.43 -5.51 -9.24
CA GLU A 133 -9.62 -4.38 -10.16
C GLU A 133 -9.23 -4.71 -11.61
N LYS A 134 -8.87 -5.96 -11.90
CA LYS A 134 -8.44 -6.42 -13.24
C LYS A 134 -7.31 -5.54 -13.81
N LYS A 135 -6.40 -5.07 -12.95
CA LYS A 135 -5.26 -4.28 -13.40
C LYS A 135 -4.15 -5.20 -13.91
N THR A 136 -3.52 -4.81 -15.01
CA THR A 136 -2.37 -5.53 -15.58
C THR A 136 -1.10 -5.33 -14.75
N VAL A 137 -0.94 -4.13 -14.18
CA VAL A 137 0.23 -3.74 -13.39
C VAL A 137 -0.19 -2.96 -12.14
N SER A 138 0.38 -3.31 -11.02
CA SER A 138 0.41 -2.49 -9.80
C SER A 138 1.82 -2.51 -9.21
N ASN A 139 2.18 -1.51 -8.41
CA ASN A 139 3.46 -1.47 -7.72
C ASN A 139 3.24 -1.36 -6.21
N MET A 140 4.14 -2.00 -5.46
CA MET A 140 4.33 -1.71 -4.07
C MET A 140 5.13 -0.41 -3.95
N ILE A 141 4.56 0.61 -3.36
CA ILE A 141 5.23 1.88 -3.08
C ILE A 141 5.43 1.99 -1.57
N LEU A 142 6.65 2.11 -1.13
CA LEU A 142 7.01 2.34 0.26
C LEU A 142 7.23 3.83 0.45
N PHE A 143 6.52 4.41 1.40
CA PHE A 143 6.54 5.86 1.65
C PHE A 143 6.91 6.17 3.10
N HIS A 144 7.91 7.03 3.29
CA HIS A 144 8.28 7.59 4.58
C HIS A 144 8.78 9.02 4.43
N LYS A 145 8.08 10.00 5.01
CA LYS A 145 8.40 11.44 4.88
C LYS A 145 8.49 11.85 3.39
N LYS A 146 9.72 12.08 2.88
CA LYS A 146 9.97 12.43 1.48
C LYS A 146 10.55 11.26 0.66
N ILE A 147 10.84 10.13 1.30
CA ILE A 147 11.46 8.98 0.63
C ILE A 147 10.35 8.09 0.06
N ILE A 148 10.41 7.86 -1.25
CA ILE A 148 9.53 6.95 -1.98
C ILE A 148 10.39 5.87 -2.60
N THR A 149 10.09 4.61 -2.27
CA THR A 149 10.86 3.46 -2.73
C THR A 149 9.91 2.43 -3.33
N SER A 150 10.30 1.76 -4.39
CA SER A 150 9.50 0.70 -5.01
C SER A 150 10.36 -0.50 -5.43
N PRO A 151 10.12 -1.70 -4.90
CA PRO A 151 10.66 -2.92 -5.49
C PRO A 151 9.88 -3.28 -6.77
N LEU A 152 10.58 -3.63 -7.84
CA LEU A 152 9.96 -4.09 -9.09
C LEU A 152 9.36 -5.48 -8.94
N THR A 153 10.10 -6.37 -8.28
CA THR A 153 9.63 -7.72 -7.95
C THR A 153 9.46 -7.85 -6.44
N THR A 154 8.45 -8.64 -6.02
CA THR A 154 8.10 -8.82 -4.60
C THR A 154 8.19 -10.30 -4.20
N HIS A 155 7.15 -11.04 -4.25
CA HIS A 155 7.00 -12.38 -3.67
C HIS A 155 7.48 -13.51 -4.62
N ILE A 156 8.66 -13.36 -5.19
CA ILE A 156 9.31 -14.37 -6.04
C ILE A 156 10.68 -14.76 -5.47
N SER A 157 11.20 -15.91 -5.85
CA SER A 157 12.54 -16.32 -5.45
C SER A 157 13.60 -15.40 -6.07
N LEU A 158 14.72 -15.17 -5.36
CA LEU A 158 15.82 -14.35 -5.85
C LEU A 158 16.34 -14.85 -7.21
N LYS A 159 16.42 -16.17 -7.39
CA LYS A 159 16.81 -16.83 -8.66
C LYS A 159 15.92 -16.40 -9.85
N SER A 160 14.69 -16.01 -9.60
CA SER A 160 13.72 -15.64 -10.64
C SER A 160 13.75 -14.14 -10.99
N VAL A 161 14.46 -13.31 -10.24
CA VAL A 161 14.43 -11.84 -10.37
C VAL A 161 14.90 -11.39 -11.75
N SER A 162 16.09 -11.84 -12.19
CA SER A 162 16.63 -11.46 -13.50
C SER A 162 15.67 -11.82 -14.62
N LYS A 163 15.20 -13.08 -14.64
CA LYS A 163 14.25 -13.54 -15.65
C LYS A 163 12.95 -12.73 -15.65
N GLU A 164 12.44 -12.34 -14.47
CA GLU A 164 11.19 -11.57 -14.36
C GLU A 164 11.37 -10.13 -14.84
N VAL A 165 12.44 -9.46 -14.38
CA VAL A 165 12.73 -8.05 -14.74
C VAL A 165 12.97 -7.89 -16.25
N LEU A 166 13.59 -8.88 -16.88
CA LEU A 166 13.92 -8.86 -18.31
C LEU A 166 12.79 -9.37 -19.22
N LYS A 167 11.62 -9.74 -18.70
CA LYS A 167 10.46 -10.05 -19.53
C LYS A 167 10.04 -8.84 -20.35
N LYS A 168 9.51 -9.12 -21.55
CA LYS A 168 8.97 -8.08 -22.44
C LYS A 168 8.01 -7.16 -21.67
N ASP A 169 8.23 -5.87 -21.80
CA ASP A 169 7.41 -4.80 -21.24
C ASP A 169 7.26 -4.76 -19.71
N PHE A 170 7.83 -5.71 -18.97
CA PHE A 170 7.69 -5.73 -17.51
C PHE A 170 8.27 -4.47 -16.86
N LEU A 171 9.54 -4.19 -17.10
CA LEU A 171 10.26 -3.05 -16.54
C LEU A 171 9.66 -1.72 -16.98
N SER A 172 9.39 -1.55 -18.28
CA SER A 172 8.82 -0.33 -18.85
C SER A 172 7.43 -0.04 -18.30
N ASN A 173 6.55 -1.05 -18.19
CA ASN A 173 5.22 -0.90 -17.62
C ASN A 173 5.25 -0.55 -16.13
N LYS A 174 6.15 -1.18 -15.37
CA LYS A 174 6.33 -0.90 -13.94
C LYS A 174 6.79 0.55 -13.73
N ILE A 175 7.83 1.01 -14.41
CA ILE A 175 8.37 2.37 -14.28
C ILE A 175 7.36 3.42 -14.77
N SER A 176 6.69 3.18 -15.90
CA SER A 176 5.64 4.07 -16.40
C SER A 176 4.48 4.22 -15.40
N THR A 177 4.09 3.11 -14.76
CA THR A 177 3.06 3.12 -13.72
C THR A 177 3.53 3.87 -12.47
N ILE A 178 4.80 3.71 -12.06
CA ILE A 178 5.39 4.49 -10.95
C ILE A 178 5.38 5.98 -11.29
N ASN A 179 5.86 6.36 -12.47
CA ASN A 179 5.89 7.75 -12.92
C ASN A 179 4.49 8.39 -12.89
N ASN A 180 3.46 7.69 -13.39
CA ASN A 180 2.08 8.16 -13.34
C ASN A 180 1.55 8.28 -11.91
N THR A 181 1.92 7.36 -11.04
CA THR A 181 1.59 7.39 -9.60
C THR A 181 2.19 8.62 -8.93
N LEU A 182 3.46 8.91 -9.19
CA LEU A 182 4.13 10.09 -8.65
C LEU A 182 3.46 11.39 -9.13
N LYS A 183 3.06 11.46 -10.39
CA LYS A 183 2.35 12.62 -10.96
C LYS A 183 0.96 12.81 -10.37
N ILE A 184 0.19 11.74 -10.23
CA ILE A 184 -1.23 11.83 -9.85
C ILE A 184 -1.40 11.83 -8.33
N ASP A 185 -0.77 10.86 -7.66
CA ASP A 185 -1.01 10.58 -6.24
C ASP A 185 -0.09 11.40 -5.33
N PHE A 186 1.15 11.65 -5.76
CA PHE A 186 2.12 12.44 -5.00
C PHE A 186 2.23 13.89 -5.48
N ASN A 187 1.54 14.25 -6.58
CA ASN A 187 1.51 15.59 -7.17
C ASN A 187 2.91 16.14 -7.54
N ILE A 188 3.75 15.29 -8.10
CA ILE A 188 5.07 15.64 -8.62
C ILE A 188 4.96 15.73 -10.14
N ASP A 189 5.05 16.91 -10.73
CA ASP A 189 4.75 17.09 -12.16
C ASP A 189 5.81 16.47 -13.09
N ASN A 190 7.08 16.52 -12.73
CA ASN A 190 8.18 15.89 -13.46
C ASN A 190 9.04 15.02 -12.54
N PRO A 191 8.54 13.81 -12.17
CA PRO A 191 9.22 12.95 -11.21
C PRO A 191 10.59 12.52 -11.71
N LYS A 192 11.60 12.61 -10.85
CA LYS A 192 12.96 12.09 -11.08
C LYS A 192 13.08 10.71 -10.45
N ILE A 193 13.24 9.69 -11.27
CA ILE A 193 13.29 8.29 -10.83
C ILE A 193 14.71 7.77 -11.00
N ILE A 194 15.24 7.08 -9.99
CA ILE A 194 16.51 6.37 -10.09
C ILE A 194 16.26 4.86 -9.95
N VAL A 195 16.92 4.07 -10.78
CA VAL A 195 16.74 2.60 -10.88
C VAL A 195 18.04 1.91 -10.55
N SER A 196 18.02 0.93 -9.65
CA SER A 196 19.19 0.12 -9.32
C SER A 196 19.54 -0.89 -10.42
N GLY A 197 20.76 -1.40 -10.40
CA GLY A 197 21.11 -2.65 -11.07
C GLY A 197 20.60 -3.88 -10.30
N ILE A 198 20.62 -5.05 -10.96
CA ILE A 198 20.39 -6.35 -10.36
C ILE A 198 21.67 -6.81 -9.65
N ASN A 199 22.80 -6.68 -10.37
CA ASN A 199 24.10 -7.17 -9.97
C ASN A 199 24.88 -6.13 -9.14
N PRO A 200 25.85 -6.56 -8.32
CA PRO A 200 26.79 -5.65 -7.68
C PRO A 200 27.43 -4.70 -8.69
N HIS A 201 27.72 -3.47 -8.26
CA HIS A 201 28.31 -2.43 -9.13
C HIS A 201 27.59 -2.19 -10.46
N ALA A 202 26.24 -2.50 -10.50
CA ALA A 202 25.42 -2.45 -11.71
C ALA A 202 26.05 -3.27 -12.87
N GLY A 203 26.54 -4.49 -12.55
CA GLY A 203 27.11 -5.43 -13.53
C GLY A 203 28.53 -5.15 -13.98
N GLU A 204 29.18 -4.08 -13.47
CA GLU A 204 30.57 -3.70 -13.77
C GLU A 204 30.94 -3.80 -15.27
N ASN A 205 30.14 -3.12 -16.11
CA ASN A 205 30.26 -3.15 -17.57
C ASN A 205 30.14 -4.56 -18.21
N GLY A 206 29.52 -5.52 -17.52
CA GLY A 206 29.31 -6.88 -17.99
C GLY A 206 30.24 -7.92 -17.36
N GLU A 207 31.23 -7.51 -16.55
CA GLU A 207 32.16 -8.44 -15.89
C GLU A 207 31.46 -9.29 -14.81
N ILE A 208 30.43 -8.73 -14.12
CA ILE A 208 29.67 -9.44 -13.10
C ILE A 208 28.33 -9.96 -13.66
N GLY A 209 27.71 -9.23 -14.61
CA GLY A 209 26.46 -9.62 -15.22
C GLY A 209 26.05 -8.71 -16.38
N PHE A 210 25.27 -9.25 -17.31
CA PHE A 210 24.86 -8.56 -18.56
C PHE A 210 23.44 -8.00 -18.52
N GLU A 211 22.67 -8.22 -17.46
CA GLU A 211 21.28 -7.78 -17.34
C GLU A 211 21.15 -6.27 -17.45
N GLU A 212 22.11 -5.53 -16.93
CA GLU A 212 22.15 -4.07 -16.92
C GLU A 212 22.20 -3.48 -18.32
N ASN A 213 22.78 -4.15 -19.31
CA ASN A 213 22.77 -3.72 -20.71
C ASN A 213 21.34 -3.61 -21.26
N LYS A 214 20.51 -4.63 -20.99
CA LYS A 214 19.11 -4.64 -21.40
C LYS A 214 18.27 -3.65 -20.59
N ILE A 215 18.53 -3.54 -19.29
CA ILE A 215 17.89 -2.53 -18.43
C ILE A 215 18.18 -1.12 -18.97
N SER A 216 19.45 -0.81 -19.27
CA SER A 216 19.87 0.49 -19.84
C SER A 216 19.12 0.83 -21.13
N GLN A 217 18.98 -0.14 -22.04
CA GLN A 217 18.24 0.05 -23.29
C GLN A 217 16.78 0.40 -23.03
N ILE A 218 16.12 -0.28 -22.07
CA ILE A 218 14.73 0.00 -21.71
C ILE A 218 14.60 1.40 -21.08
N LEU A 219 15.53 1.78 -20.18
CA LEU A 219 15.53 3.12 -19.58
C LEU A 219 15.74 4.22 -20.61
N LEU A 220 16.60 4.01 -21.61
CA LEU A 220 16.77 4.93 -22.74
C LEU A 220 15.48 5.10 -23.55
N GLN A 221 14.74 4.01 -23.78
CA GLN A 221 13.43 4.10 -24.46
C GLN A 221 12.41 4.91 -23.63
N LEU A 222 12.39 4.75 -22.30
CA LEU A 222 11.54 5.53 -21.41
C LEU A 222 11.89 7.01 -21.42
N LYS A 223 13.18 7.36 -21.50
CA LYS A 223 13.64 8.76 -21.68
C LYS A 223 13.10 9.39 -22.97
N LYS A 224 13.10 8.63 -24.09
CA LYS A 224 12.55 9.12 -25.37
C LYS A 224 11.07 9.50 -25.28
N ILE A 225 10.29 8.85 -24.41
CA ILE A 225 8.89 9.19 -24.14
C ILE A 225 8.72 10.15 -22.95
N LYS A 226 9.77 10.91 -22.63
CA LYS A 226 9.80 11.96 -21.58
C LYS A 226 9.52 11.47 -20.14
N ILE A 227 9.91 10.24 -19.80
CA ILE A 227 10.00 9.79 -18.43
C ILE A 227 11.42 10.10 -17.94
N ASN A 228 11.51 10.90 -16.86
CA ASN A 228 12.79 11.27 -16.27
C ASN A 228 13.27 10.14 -15.35
N VAL A 229 14.10 9.26 -15.88
CA VAL A 229 14.59 8.06 -15.22
C VAL A 229 16.08 7.86 -15.47
N ASP A 230 16.85 7.65 -14.40
CA ASP A 230 18.28 7.36 -14.45
C ASP A 230 18.59 5.96 -13.93
N GLY A 231 19.70 5.40 -14.39
CA GLY A 231 20.18 4.06 -14.04
C GLY A 231 20.49 3.21 -15.27
N PRO A 232 20.77 1.91 -15.07
CA PRO A 232 20.93 1.26 -13.76
C PRO A 232 22.18 1.76 -13.03
N VAL A 233 22.06 1.94 -11.72
CA VAL A 233 23.17 2.35 -10.85
C VAL A 233 23.39 1.29 -9.75
N SER A 234 24.58 1.32 -9.15
CA SER A 234 24.89 0.43 -8.03
C SER A 234 23.88 0.61 -6.88
N ALA A 235 23.28 -0.50 -6.41
CA ALA A 235 22.18 -0.46 -5.44
C ALA A 235 22.61 0.06 -4.08
N ASP A 236 23.85 -0.19 -3.65
CA ASP A 236 24.44 0.26 -2.39
C ASP A 236 24.61 1.79 -2.33
N SER A 237 24.73 2.45 -3.47
CA SER A 237 24.88 3.90 -3.58
C SER A 237 23.55 4.64 -3.80
N MET A 238 22.43 3.92 -3.95
CA MET A 238 21.14 4.52 -4.30
C MET A 238 20.68 5.58 -3.29
N LEU A 239 20.79 5.28 -1.99
CA LEU A 239 20.24 6.12 -0.93
C LEU A 239 21.28 7.05 -0.28
N LEU A 240 22.34 7.39 -1.00
CA LEU A 240 23.29 8.44 -0.56
C LEU A 240 22.55 9.79 -0.47
N GLU A 241 23.00 10.64 0.44
CA GLU A 241 22.35 11.92 0.75
C GLU A 241 22.14 12.80 -0.49
N LYS A 242 23.12 12.85 -1.41
CA LYS A 242 22.99 13.57 -2.69
C LYS A 242 21.81 13.06 -3.53
N ASN A 243 21.61 11.75 -3.58
CA ASN A 243 20.52 11.12 -4.34
C ASN A 243 19.17 11.35 -3.66
N LEU A 244 19.11 11.26 -2.31
CA LEU A 244 17.91 11.55 -1.52
C LEU A 244 17.42 13.01 -1.70
N LYS A 245 18.30 13.94 -2.02
CA LYS A 245 17.94 15.33 -2.32
C LYS A 245 17.52 15.56 -3.76
N TYR A 246 17.99 14.72 -4.70
CA TYR A 246 17.80 14.93 -6.13
C TYR A 246 16.64 14.13 -6.72
N TYR A 247 16.47 12.85 -6.29
CA TYR A 247 15.47 11.96 -6.84
C TYR A 247 14.22 11.88 -5.98
N ASP A 248 13.07 11.75 -6.65
CA ASP A 248 11.77 11.63 -5.99
C ASP A 248 11.39 10.17 -5.69
N CYS A 249 11.94 9.21 -6.45
CA CYS A 249 11.64 7.79 -6.26
C CYS A 249 12.84 6.90 -6.57
N PHE A 250 13.02 5.90 -5.69
CA PHE A 250 14.10 4.91 -5.72
C PHE A 250 13.52 3.55 -6.09
N VAL A 251 13.81 3.07 -7.29
CA VAL A 251 13.30 1.79 -7.82
C VAL A 251 14.37 0.73 -7.71
N PHE A 252 14.06 -0.33 -6.98
CA PHE A 252 14.95 -1.47 -6.76
C PHE A 252 14.45 -2.71 -7.48
N MET A 253 15.33 -3.64 -7.82
CA MET A 253 14.98 -4.80 -8.61
C MET A 253 14.17 -5.83 -7.86
N TYR A 254 14.40 -5.99 -6.54
CA TYR A 254 13.71 -7.00 -5.74
C TYR A 254 13.41 -6.51 -4.32
N HIS A 255 12.57 -7.30 -3.65
CA HIS A 255 11.99 -6.99 -2.36
C HIS A 255 13.02 -6.54 -1.31
N ASP A 256 14.02 -7.36 -0.99
CA ASP A 256 14.93 -7.06 0.12
C ASP A 256 15.93 -5.95 -0.22
N GLN A 257 16.30 -5.80 -1.50
CA GLN A 257 17.11 -4.67 -1.98
C GLN A 257 16.45 -3.32 -1.66
N ALA A 258 15.10 -3.26 -1.71
CA ALA A 258 14.34 -2.07 -1.37
C ALA A 258 14.03 -1.96 0.13
N LEU A 259 13.57 -3.06 0.74
CA LEU A 259 12.98 -3.00 2.09
C LEU A 259 14.01 -2.91 3.20
N ILE A 260 15.19 -3.52 3.05
CA ILE A 260 16.23 -3.45 4.07
C ILE A 260 16.63 -1.99 4.35
N PRO A 261 17.10 -1.21 3.35
CA PRO A 261 17.47 0.18 3.59
C PRO A 261 16.27 1.05 3.93
N PHE A 262 15.09 0.81 3.32
CA PHE A 262 13.89 1.57 3.64
C PHE A 262 13.49 1.40 5.11
N LYS A 263 13.46 0.19 5.65
CA LYS A 263 13.11 -0.07 7.05
C LYS A 263 14.14 0.48 8.02
N TYR A 264 15.41 0.43 7.66
CA TYR A 264 16.48 1.05 8.45
C TYR A 264 16.23 2.57 8.59
N ILE A 265 15.91 3.26 7.51
CA ILE A 265 15.64 4.70 7.50
C ILE A 265 14.30 5.03 8.16
N SER A 266 13.25 4.29 7.83
CA SER A 266 11.89 4.57 8.30
C SER A 266 11.64 4.14 9.75
N LYS A 267 12.50 3.30 10.32
CA LYS A 267 12.33 2.73 11.68
C LYS A 267 10.92 2.20 11.90
N PHE A 268 10.39 1.44 10.92
CA PHE A 268 9.03 0.87 10.91
C PHE A 268 7.89 1.89 11.03
N THR A 269 8.12 3.16 10.68
CA THR A 269 7.06 4.17 10.59
C THR A 269 6.59 4.41 9.15
N GLY A 270 7.12 3.65 8.20
CA GLY A 270 6.78 3.68 6.79
C GLY A 270 5.34 3.25 6.51
N VAL A 271 4.90 3.50 5.30
CA VAL A 271 3.59 3.09 4.78
C VAL A 271 3.80 2.35 3.47
N ASN A 272 3.15 1.20 3.32
CA ASN A 272 3.05 0.50 2.05
C ASN A 272 1.79 0.98 1.32
N TYR A 273 1.96 1.54 0.14
CA TYR A 273 0.89 1.98 -0.75
C TYR A 273 0.85 1.12 -2.01
N THR A 274 -0.33 0.71 -2.45
CA THR A 274 -0.51 -0.02 -3.72
C THR A 274 -0.91 0.95 -4.82
N SER A 275 -0.05 1.12 -5.81
CA SER A 275 -0.28 2.04 -6.93
C SER A 275 -1.22 1.47 -8.00
N ASN A 276 -1.71 2.36 -8.87
CA ASN A 276 -2.53 2.02 -10.06
C ASN A 276 -3.87 1.32 -9.74
N LEU A 277 -4.36 1.45 -8.52
CA LEU A 277 -5.72 1.05 -8.17
C LEU A 277 -6.70 2.21 -8.35
N ASN A 278 -7.96 1.90 -8.66
CA ASN A 278 -9.04 2.89 -8.67
C ASN A 278 -9.32 3.44 -7.27
N ILE A 279 -9.19 2.59 -6.26
CA ILE A 279 -9.21 2.98 -4.84
C ILE A 279 -7.83 3.42 -4.36
N ILE A 280 -7.78 4.08 -3.20
CA ILE A 280 -6.54 4.33 -2.47
C ILE A 280 -6.39 3.23 -1.42
N ARG A 281 -5.34 2.41 -1.53
CA ARG A 281 -5.07 1.35 -0.57
C ARG A 281 -3.69 1.52 0.05
N VAL A 282 -3.64 1.58 1.39
CA VAL A 282 -2.41 1.62 2.17
C VAL A 282 -2.40 0.55 3.26
N SER A 283 -1.23 0.21 3.75
CA SER A 283 -1.06 -0.64 4.93
C SER A 283 0.14 -0.18 5.77
N PRO A 284 0.11 -0.43 7.08
CA PRO A 284 1.28 -0.26 7.93
C PRO A 284 2.45 -1.12 7.45
N ASP A 285 3.67 -0.63 7.69
CA ASP A 285 4.93 -1.30 7.33
C ASP A 285 5.40 -2.29 8.43
N HIS A 286 4.46 -3.02 8.99
CA HIS A 286 4.74 -4.12 9.95
C HIS A 286 3.82 -5.30 9.68
N GLY A 287 4.26 -6.50 10.12
CA GLY A 287 3.48 -7.72 10.06
C GLY A 287 2.51 -7.88 11.23
N THR A 288 2.01 -9.09 11.41
CA THR A 288 1.11 -9.46 12.53
C THR A 288 1.77 -9.37 13.90
N ALA A 289 3.10 -9.52 13.97
CA ALA A 289 3.96 -9.28 15.12
C ALA A 289 3.39 -9.78 16.47
N TYR A 290 3.04 -11.06 16.53
CA TYR A 290 2.43 -11.69 17.72
C TYR A 290 3.26 -11.54 18.99
N SER A 291 4.60 -11.58 18.88
CA SER A 291 5.52 -11.42 20.01
C SER A 291 5.43 -10.05 20.68
N LEU A 292 4.87 -9.07 19.99
CA LEU A 292 4.73 -7.70 20.50
C LEU A 292 3.32 -7.42 21.06
N LYS A 293 2.40 -8.38 20.99
CA LYS A 293 1.03 -8.20 21.49
C LYS A 293 1.02 -7.94 22.99
N GLY A 294 0.26 -6.91 23.40
CA GLY A 294 0.21 -6.47 24.80
C GLY A 294 1.42 -5.69 25.29
N SER A 295 2.43 -5.49 24.45
CA SER A 295 3.61 -4.68 24.78
C SER A 295 3.28 -3.18 24.74
N LYS A 296 3.66 -2.45 25.80
CA LYS A 296 3.51 -0.98 25.84
C LYS A 296 4.37 -0.24 24.82
N ASN A 297 5.37 -0.90 24.24
CA ASN A 297 6.37 -0.30 23.36
C ASN A 297 6.03 -0.40 21.86
N VAL A 298 4.83 -0.86 21.49
CA VAL A 298 4.45 -0.97 20.08
C VAL A 298 3.97 0.39 19.57
N SER A 299 4.68 0.90 18.57
CA SER A 299 4.37 2.21 17.96
C SER A 299 3.19 2.13 16.99
N SER A 300 2.21 3.01 17.15
CA SER A 300 1.13 3.21 16.16
C SER A 300 1.52 4.14 14.99
N ALA A 301 2.76 4.61 14.93
CA ALA A 301 3.18 5.65 14.00
C ALA A 301 2.98 5.27 12.52
N SER A 302 3.25 4.03 12.14
CA SER A 302 2.99 3.55 10.78
C SER A 302 1.50 3.60 10.44
N LEU A 303 0.64 3.14 11.35
CA LEU A 303 -0.81 3.20 11.16
C LEU A 303 -1.31 4.66 11.08
N GLU A 304 -0.80 5.57 11.92
CA GLU A 304 -1.11 7.00 11.84
C GLU A 304 -0.68 7.62 10.51
N ASN A 305 0.48 7.23 10.00
CA ASN A 305 0.97 7.68 8.70
C ASN A 305 0.10 7.15 7.56
N CYS A 306 -0.52 5.97 7.68
CA CYS A 306 -1.54 5.50 6.73
C CYS A 306 -2.72 6.48 6.63
N PHE A 307 -3.24 6.96 7.76
CA PHE A 307 -4.32 7.95 7.77
C PHE A 307 -3.93 9.27 7.09
N LYS A 308 -2.68 9.73 7.28
CA LYS A 308 -2.16 10.95 6.66
C LYS A 308 -1.99 10.77 5.15
N LEU A 309 -1.40 9.65 4.73
CA LEU A 309 -1.13 9.38 3.32
C LEU A 309 -2.41 9.23 2.49
N ILE A 310 -3.43 8.53 3.00
CA ILE A 310 -4.75 8.45 2.32
C ILE A 310 -5.33 9.85 2.08
N LYS A 311 -5.33 10.73 3.10
CA LYS A 311 -5.84 12.10 2.95
C LYS A 311 -5.08 12.89 1.90
N PHE A 312 -3.76 12.75 1.91
CA PHE A 312 -2.88 13.42 0.95
C PHE A 312 -3.17 12.97 -0.48
N ILE A 313 -3.18 11.66 -0.75
CA ILE A 313 -3.45 11.11 -2.08
C ILE A 313 -4.88 11.46 -2.54
N TYR A 314 -5.87 11.35 -1.67
CA TYR A 314 -7.27 11.70 -1.98
C TYR A 314 -7.41 13.16 -2.42
N LYS A 315 -6.74 14.09 -1.71
CA LYS A 315 -6.71 15.52 -2.08
C LYS A 315 -6.10 15.71 -3.48
N ASN A 316 -4.98 15.06 -3.77
CA ASN A 316 -4.27 15.18 -5.04
C ASN A 316 -5.10 14.62 -6.20
N ARG A 317 -5.67 13.40 -6.06
CA ARG A 317 -6.56 12.81 -7.08
C ARG A 317 -7.76 13.71 -7.39
N ASN A 318 -8.39 14.29 -6.37
CA ASN A 318 -9.53 15.20 -6.55
C ASN A 318 -9.14 16.51 -7.25
N ALA A 319 -8.00 17.08 -6.94
CA ALA A 319 -7.50 18.29 -7.60
C ALA A 319 -7.24 18.04 -9.10
N LYS A 320 -6.54 16.95 -9.45
CA LYS A 320 -6.30 16.57 -10.86
C LYS A 320 -7.61 16.25 -11.61
N ASN A 321 -8.59 15.61 -10.97
CA ASN A 321 -9.89 15.34 -11.59
C ASN A 321 -10.71 16.61 -11.85
N LYS A 322 -10.67 17.58 -10.95
CA LYS A 322 -11.30 18.89 -11.17
C LYS A 322 -10.66 19.63 -12.33
N ALA A 323 -9.33 19.68 -12.37
CA ALA A 323 -8.59 20.31 -13.50
C ALA A 323 -8.97 19.66 -14.83
N LYS A 324 -9.03 18.34 -14.93
CA LYS A 324 -9.44 17.62 -16.16
C LYS A 324 -10.87 17.96 -16.58
N LYS A 325 -11.82 18.09 -15.62
CA LYS A 325 -13.21 18.48 -15.94
C LYS A 325 -13.30 19.91 -16.48
N ILE A 326 -12.57 20.86 -15.89
CA ILE A 326 -12.53 22.25 -16.33
C ILE A 326 -11.95 22.37 -17.75
N ILE A 327 -10.87 21.62 -18.03
CA ILE A 327 -10.28 21.59 -19.38
C ILE A 327 -11.30 21.02 -20.37
N LYS A 328 -11.95 19.88 -20.08
CA LYS A 328 -12.97 19.31 -20.96
C LYS A 328 -14.12 20.27 -21.23
N SER A 329 -14.65 20.95 -20.21
CA SER A 329 -15.75 21.92 -20.40
C SER A 329 -15.37 23.15 -21.23
N LYS A 330 -14.08 23.54 -21.25
CA LYS A 330 -13.59 24.66 -22.06
C LYS A 330 -13.32 24.31 -23.54
N PHE A 331 -13.13 23.05 -23.85
CA PHE A 331 -12.80 22.57 -25.21
C PHE A 331 -14.01 21.94 -25.93
N PHE A 332 -15.12 21.70 -25.26
CA PHE A 332 -16.32 21.05 -25.82
C PHE A 332 -17.61 21.90 -25.65
N ASN A 333 -17.50 23.15 -25.24
CA ASN A 333 -18.46 24.22 -25.35
C ASN A 333 -17.89 25.33 -26.26
#